data_c15b8b0d2251bbc4e03441ccd21e5a04
#
_entry.id   c15b8b0d2251bbc4e03441ccd21e5a04
#
_cell.length_a   1.000
_cell.length_b   1.000
_cell.length_c   1.000
_cell.angle_alpha   90.00
_cell.angle_beta   90.00
_cell.angle_gamma   90.00
#
_symmetry.space_group_name_H-M   'P 1'
#
loop_
_entity.id
_entity.type
_entity.pdbx_description
1 polymer ?
#
loop_
_entity_poly.entity_id
_entity_poly.type
_entity_poly.pdbx_seq_one_letter_code
_entity_poly.pdbx_strand_id
1 'polypeptide(L)'
;MDQQINYKLKIDLDNTSSVNIAQNTFKSKSKYKKCSECNRNKRYFSETHQICCLCYEANKIIIPSGNKVIDDFIRYTITNSSIPRGKMIFVPYNKFKDVEFIAEGGFSKIYKATCVDGLTTNWNPNKHRFSRYEGTEIFALKELNNSKNISSKDLHELKIFYDISLKGGNYVNIHQGITQQNFMIITEYYELGDLTHYIAKRFFNISWEDKLKMLRDIATGIKNIHAANVIHKDYHSGNIFISSILEVITGDLGISKPLNDNEDNEIYGIIPYISPEIFQGQKYTKASDIYGFGMIMWELMTGRKPFWGQNHDAELIIKICVGLRPPIVTNAPEGYVELMQKCWHYDPNKRPTAHELERLLDMIN
;
A
#
# COMPACT_ATOMS: atom_id res chain seq x y z
N MET A 1 3.92 -22.99 -16.64
CA MET A 1 4.96 -23.94 -16.15
C MET A 1 5.17 -23.63 -14.68
N ASP A 2 4.47 -24.37 -13.83
CA ASP A 2 4.51 -24.19 -12.38
C ASP A 2 5.75 -24.88 -11.83
N GLN A 3 6.72 -24.09 -11.34
CA GLN A 3 7.80 -24.64 -10.54
C GLN A 3 7.28 -24.98 -9.14
N GLN A 4 7.06 -26.26 -8.90
CA GLN A 4 6.80 -26.82 -7.58
C GLN A 4 8.06 -26.73 -6.72
N ILE A 5 8.03 -25.90 -5.69
CA ILE A 5 9.08 -25.87 -4.67
C ILE A 5 8.83 -27.02 -3.70
N ASN A 6 9.68 -28.04 -3.79
CA ASN A 6 9.67 -29.20 -2.88
C ASN A 6 10.34 -28.85 -1.55
N TYR A 7 9.58 -28.74 -0.48
CA TYR A 7 10.12 -28.65 0.88
C TYR A 7 10.22 -30.05 1.52
N LYS A 8 11.43 -30.53 1.74
CA LYS A 8 11.71 -31.69 2.61
C LYS A 8 11.88 -31.20 4.05
N LEU A 9 10.92 -31.54 4.94
CA LEU A 9 11.10 -31.40 6.38
C LEU A 9 11.86 -32.62 6.90
N LYS A 10 13.07 -32.41 7.42
CA LYS A 10 13.71 -33.31 8.39
C LYS A 10 13.21 -32.92 9.79
N ILE A 11 12.55 -33.82 10.46
CA ILE A 11 12.19 -33.70 11.88
C ILE A 11 13.31 -34.44 12.62
N ASP A 12 14.22 -33.70 13.26
CA ASP A 12 15.13 -34.27 14.27
C ASP A 12 14.33 -34.43 15.57
N LEU A 13 14.11 -35.68 15.93
CA LEU A 13 13.56 -36.11 17.22
C LEU A 13 14.76 -36.37 18.13
N ASP A 14 15.14 -35.38 18.94
CA ASP A 14 15.82 -35.63 20.20
C ASP A 14 15.85 -34.33 21.05
N ASN A 15 15.00 -34.19 22.05
CA ASN A 15 15.34 -34.06 23.46
C ASN A 15 14.10 -33.80 24.32
N THR A 16 13.99 -34.66 25.28
CA THR A 16 12.96 -34.79 26.31
C THR A 16 13.00 -33.65 27.34
N SER A 17 11.86 -32.96 27.51
CA SER A 17 11.36 -32.57 28.83
C SER A 17 9.85 -32.34 28.77
N SER A 18 9.19 -33.03 29.67
CA SER A 18 7.75 -33.23 29.75
C SER A 18 6.96 -31.99 30.11
N VAL A 19 6.18 -31.48 29.15
CA VAL A 19 4.95 -30.75 29.42
C VAL A 19 3.88 -31.36 28.51
N ASN A 20 2.85 -31.98 29.10
CA ASN A 20 1.71 -32.52 28.37
C ASN A 20 0.87 -31.37 27.75
N ILE A 21 1.27 -30.90 26.60
CA ILE A 21 0.43 -30.15 25.68
C ILE A 21 0.02 -31.17 24.64
N ALA A 22 -1.28 -31.36 24.45
CA ALA A 22 -1.81 -32.21 23.40
C ALA A 22 -1.23 -31.77 22.05
N GLN A 23 -0.20 -32.47 21.59
CA GLN A 23 0.43 -32.24 20.30
C GLN A 23 -0.53 -32.68 19.21
N ASN A 24 -1.27 -31.71 18.64
CA ASN A 24 -1.96 -31.94 17.37
C ASN A 24 -0.91 -32.04 16.26
N THR A 25 -0.45 -33.25 16.00
CA THR A 25 0.53 -33.56 14.96
C THR A 25 -0.11 -33.44 13.59
N PHE A 26 0.31 -32.43 12.82
CA PHE A 26 -0.02 -32.35 11.39
C PHE A 26 0.78 -33.42 10.63
N LYS A 27 0.09 -34.51 10.23
CA LYS A 27 0.71 -35.59 9.43
C LYS A 27 0.77 -35.17 7.95
N SER A 28 1.96 -35.25 7.35
CA SER A 28 2.10 -35.19 5.91
C SER A 28 1.70 -36.53 5.30
N LYS A 29 0.57 -36.59 4.60
CA LYS A 29 0.15 -37.72 3.78
C LYS A 29 0.40 -37.46 2.31
N SER A 30 0.63 -38.52 1.53
CA SER A 30 0.89 -38.47 0.07
C SER A 30 -0.29 -37.91 -0.75
N LYS A 31 -1.46 -37.72 -0.17
CA LYS A 31 -2.65 -37.17 -0.84
C LYS A 31 -3.05 -35.83 -0.23
N TYR A 32 -3.29 -34.85 -1.12
CA TYR A 32 -3.91 -33.59 -0.76
C TYR A 32 -5.35 -33.80 -0.27
N LYS A 33 -5.74 -33.13 0.81
CA LYS A 33 -7.11 -33.13 1.32
C LYS A 33 -7.72 -31.75 1.18
N LYS A 34 -9.02 -31.70 0.90
CA LYS A 34 -9.78 -30.46 0.81
C LYS A 34 -10.07 -29.94 2.22
N CYS A 35 -9.65 -28.72 2.49
CA CYS A 35 -9.89 -28.04 3.77
C CYS A 35 -11.35 -27.57 3.84
N SER A 36 -12.05 -27.83 4.94
CA SER A 36 -13.45 -27.42 5.13
C SER A 36 -13.61 -25.90 5.26
N GLU A 37 -12.59 -25.17 5.70
CA GLU A 37 -12.65 -23.71 5.82
C GLU A 37 -12.23 -22.97 4.55
N CYS A 38 -11.02 -23.21 4.02
CA CYS A 38 -10.54 -22.48 2.84
C CYS A 38 -10.88 -23.13 1.49
N ASN A 39 -11.58 -24.27 1.50
CA ASN A 39 -11.99 -25.07 0.33
C ASN A 39 -10.85 -25.50 -0.62
N ARG A 40 -9.58 -25.40 -0.19
CA ARG A 40 -8.39 -25.72 -0.99
C ARG A 40 -7.84 -27.09 -0.64
N ASN A 41 -7.25 -27.75 -1.64
CA ASN A 41 -6.49 -28.96 -1.44
C ASN A 41 -5.14 -28.61 -0.81
N LYS A 42 -4.86 -29.15 0.39
CA LYS A 42 -3.64 -28.88 1.16
C LYS A 42 -2.98 -30.18 1.60
N ARG A 43 -1.63 -30.17 1.62
CA ARG A 43 -0.80 -31.32 2.01
C ARG A 43 -0.78 -31.49 3.53
N TYR A 44 -0.63 -30.41 4.27
CA TYR A 44 -0.61 -30.41 5.74
C TYR A 44 -2.02 -30.14 6.27
N PHE A 45 -2.57 -31.12 6.95
CA PHE A 45 -3.97 -31.16 7.30
C PHE A 45 -4.18 -31.75 8.70
N SER A 46 -5.08 -31.16 9.50
CA SER A 46 -5.53 -31.70 10.78
C SER A 46 -6.69 -32.66 10.58
N GLU A 47 -6.48 -33.95 10.83
CA GLU A 47 -7.52 -34.97 10.72
C GLU A 47 -8.65 -34.74 11.73
N THR A 48 -8.30 -34.27 12.92
CA THR A 48 -9.27 -34.03 14.00
C THR A 48 -10.23 -32.89 13.67
N HIS A 49 -9.72 -31.82 13.07
CA HIS A 49 -10.48 -30.60 12.79
C HIS A 49 -10.97 -30.50 11.33
N GLN A 50 -10.58 -31.44 10.47
CA GLN A 50 -10.90 -31.42 9.03
C GLN A 50 -10.48 -30.12 8.30
N ILE A 51 -9.43 -29.45 8.78
CA ILE A 51 -8.89 -28.19 8.25
C ILE A 51 -7.38 -28.28 7.99
N CYS A 52 -6.88 -27.45 7.08
CA CYS A 52 -5.44 -27.37 6.82
C CYS A 52 -4.69 -26.65 7.94
N CYS A 53 -3.36 -26.87 8.01
CA CYS A 53 -2.50 -26.26 9.02
C CYS A 53 -2.63 -24.73 9.06
N LEU A 54 -2.69 -24.08 7.89
CA LEU A 54 -2.82 -22.61 7.83
C LEU A 54 -4.15 -22.12 8.46
N CYS A 55 -5.28 -22.78 8.16
CA CYS A 55 -6.56 -22.43 8.77
C CYS A 55 -6.56 -22.71 10.26
N TYR A 56 -5.95 -23.83 10.69
CA TYR A 56 -5.82 -24.15 12.11
C TYR A 56 -5.03 -23.09 12.88
N GLU A 57 -3.89 -22.66 12.35
CA GLU A 57 -3.10 -21.60 12.98
C GLU A 57 -3.79 -20.24 12.89
N ALA A 58 -4.47 -19.95 11.78
CA ALA A 58 -5.27 -18.73 11.63
C ALA A 58 -6.33 -18.60 12.72
N ASN A 59 -7.02 -19.70 13.05
CA ASN A 59 -8.05 -19.72 14.09
C ASN A 59 -7.52 -19.39 15.49
N LYS A 60 -6.22 -19.58 15.74
CA LYS A 60 -5.60 -19.22 17.02
C LYS A 60 -5.31 -17.72 17.15
N ILE A 61 -5.12 -17.02 16.03
CA ILE A 61 -4.72 -15.61 16.04
C ILE A 61 -5.82 -14.64 15.63
N ILE A 62 -6.84 -15.11 14.93
CA ILE A 62 -7.97 -14.27 14.53
C ILE A 62 -8.80 -13.96 15.79
N ILE A 63 -8.79 -12.68 16.16
CA ILE A 63 -9.68 -12.15 17.18
C ILE A 63 -10.93 -11.66 16.45
N PRO A 64 -12.15 -12.12 16.83
CA PRO A 64 -13.38 -11.64 16.23
C PRO A 64 -13.55 -10.13 16.45
N SER A 65 -13.85 -9.40 15.38
CA SER A 65 -14.11 -7.94 15.45
C SER A 65 -15.53 -7.63 15.91
N GLY A 66 -16.43 -8.63 15.87
CA GLY A 66 -17.88 -8.44 16.06
C GLY A 66 -18.60 -8.04 14.76
N ASN A 67 -17.88 -7.86 13.66
CA ASN A 67 -18.44 -7.60 12.34
C ASN A 67 -18.04 -8.68 11.35
N LYS A 68 -19.05 -9.43 10.87
CA LYS A 68 -18.80 -10.59 9.99
C LYS A 68 -18.07 -10.21 8.69
N VAL A 69 -18.30 -9.03 8.13
CA VAL A 69 -17.65 -8.57 6.88
C VAL A 69 -16.15 -8.38 7.09
N ILE A 70 -15.78 -7.81 8.24
CA ILE A 70 -14.37 -7.64 8.63
C ILE A 70 -13.73 -9.01 8.88
N ASP A 71 -14.38 -9.86 9.68
CA ASP A 71 -13.85 -11.17 10.06
C ASP A 71 -13.65 -12.09 8.85
N ASP A 72 -14.62 -12.10 7.92
CA ASP A 72 -14.52 -12.86 6.66
C ASP A 72 -13.36 -12.33 5.79
N PHE A 73 -13.17 -11.01 5.70
CA PHE A 73 -12.08 -10.42 4.95
C PHE A 73 -10.71 -10.73 5.56
N ILE A 74 -10.55 -10.58 6.87
CA ILE A 74 -9.31 -10.94 7.59
C ILE A 74 -8.97 -12.41 7.35
N ARG A 75 -9.94 -13.30 7.53
CA ARG A 75 -9.77 -14.73 7.26
C ARG A 75 -9.34 -14.98 5.81
N TYR A 76 -9.96 -14.29 4.87
CA TYR A 76 -9.60 -14.36 3.45
C TYR A 76 -8.13 -13.98 3.23
N THR A 77 -7.65 -12.86 3.76
CA THR A 77 -6.26 -12.42 3.58
C THR A 77 -5.25 -13.39 4.18
N ILE A 78 -5.55 -13.96 5.35
CA ILE A 78 -4.68 -14.91 6.04
C ILE A 78 -4.61 -16.25 5.32
N THR A 79 -5.75 -16.78 4.86
CA THR A 79 -5.82 -18.15 4.33
C THR A 79 -5.53 -18.21 2.83
N ASN A 80 -5.68 -17.12 2.08
CA ASN A 80 -5.53 -17.09 0.63
C ASN A 80 -4.16 -16.66 0.13
N SER A 81 -3.34 -16.03 0.95
CA SER A 81 -1.99 -15.63 0.57
C SER A 81 -0.93 -16.56 1.17
N SER A 82 -0.02 -17.03 0.33
CA SER A 82 1.24 -17.66 0.76
C SER A 82 2.31 -16.61 1.13
N ILE A 83 2.08 -15.35 0.78
CA ILE A 83 3.00 -14.23 1.00
C ILE A 83 2.69 -13.64 2.38
N PRO A 84 3.69 -13.35 3.23
CA PRO A 84 3.48 -12.68 4.52
C PRO A 84 2.80 -11.32 4.39
N ARG A 85 3.21 -10.53 3.40
CA ARG A 85 2.68 -9.19 3.11
C ARG A 85 1.21 -9.27 2.66
N GLY A 86 0.40 -8.32 3.10
CA GLY A 86 -1.03 -8.29 2.78
C GLY A 86 -1.92 -9.10 3.72
N LYS A 87 -1.36 -9.86 4.67
CA LYS A 87 -2.16 -10.47 5.74
C LYS A 87 -2.58 -9.39 6.73
N MET A 88 -3.85 -9.39 7.07
CA MET A 88 -4.43 -8.40 7.99
C MET A 88 -4.95 -9.07 9.24
N ILE A 89 -4.98 -8.32 10.34
CA ILE A 89 -5.51 -8.77 11.63
C ILE A 89 -6.51 -7.74 12.17
N PHE A 90 -7.38 -8.19 13.06
CA PHE A 90 -8.14 -7.29 13.92
C PHE A 90 -7.35 -7.05 15.21
N VAL A 91 -7.19 -5.78 15.58
CA VAL A 91 -6.53 -5.37 16.81
C VAL A 91 -7.54 -4.62 17.67
N PRO A 92 -7.89 -5.09 18.87
CA PRO A 92 -8.77 -4.36 19.76
C PRO A 92 -8.23 -2.96 20.06
N TYR A 93 -9.09 -1.94 20.02
CA TYR A 93 -8.67 -0.55 20.17
C TYR A 93 -7.96 -0.24 21.49
N ASN A 94 -8.28 -0.97 22.56
CA ASN A 94 -7.62 -0.82 23.87
C ASN A 94 -6.15 -1.27 23.90
N LYS A 95 -5.64 -1.84 22.80
CA LYS A 95 -4.20 -2.13 22.62
C LYS A 95 -3.40 -0.91 22.19
N PHE A 96 -4.09 0.15 21.75
CA PHE A 96 -3.45 1.41 21.39
C PHE A 96 -3.46 2.38 22.56
N LYS A 97 -2.32 3.04 22.78
CA LYS A 97 -2.12 4.12 23.75
C LYS A 97 -1.64 5.36 23.03
N ASP A 98 -1.67 6.49 23.72
CA ASP A 98 -1.15 7.78 23.23
C ASP A 98 -1.70 8.12 21.85
N VAL A 99 -3.03 7.96 21.71
CA VAL A 99 -3.72 8.22 20.42
C VAL A 99 -3.82 9.72 20.24
N GLU A 100 -3.07 10.25 19.29
CA GLU A 100 -2.94 11.66 18.98
C GLU A 100 -3.48 11.95 17.58
N PHE A 101 -4.36 12.97 17.45
CA PHE A 101 -4.85 13.44 16.17
C PHE A 101 -3.72 14.14 15.38
N ILE A 102 -3.53 13.74 14.12
CA ILE A 102 -2.51 14.30 13.23
C ILE A 102 -3.11 15.20 12.17
N ALA A 103 -4.11 14.70 11.42
CA ALA A 103 -4.66 15.38 10.27
C ALA A 103 -6.08 14.90 9.95
N GLU A 104 -6.83 15.74 9.23
CA GLU A 104 -8.13 15.41 8.65
C GLU A 104 -8.13 15.75 7.18
N GLY A 105 -8.53 14.80 6.34
CA GLY A 105 -8.73 14.95 4.90
C GLY A 105 -10.21 14.81 4.53
N GLY A 106 -10.52 14.92 3.24
CA GLY A 106 -11.90 14.83 2.76
C GLY A 106 -12.59 13.48 3.09
N PHE A 107 -11.84 12.40 3.22
CA PHE A 107 -12.37 11.04 3.37
C PHE A 107 -12.02 10.37 4.71
N SER A 108 -11.07 10.92 5.47
CA SER A 108 -10.56 10.25 6.67
C SER A 108 -9.90 11.21 7.65
N LYS A 109 -9.79 10.75 8.92
CA LYS A 109 -8.97 11.33 9.97
C LYS A 109 -7.80 10.42 10.27
N ILE A 110 -6.63 11.01 10.49
CA ILE A 110 -5.41 10.28 10.79
C ILE A 110 -4.99 10.54 12.22
N TYR A 111 -4.69 9.46 12.93
CA TYR A 111 -4.17 9.49 14.29
C TYR A 111 -2.83 8.75 14.35
N LYS A 112 -1.92 9.23 15.19
CA LYS A 112 -0.74 8.48 15.62
C LYS A 112 -1.09 7.71 16.88
N ALA A 113 -0.65 6.47 16.99
CA ALA A 113 -0.94 5.65 18.15
C ALA A 113 0.20 4.66 18.44
N THR A 114 0.38 4.33 19.71
CA THR A 114 1.39 3.38 20.18
C THR A 114 0.74 2.03 20.49
N CYS A 115 1.15 0.96 19.82
CA CYS A 115 0.76 -0.41 20.15
C CYS A 115 1.81 -1.03 21.07
N VAL A 116 1.39 -1.42 22.29
CA VAL A 116 2.35 -1.85 23.34
C VAL A 116 2.76 -3.31 23.19
N ASP A 117 1.88 -4.15 22.65
CA ASP A 117 2.09 -5.60 22.59
C ASP A 117 2.61 -6.11 21.23
N GLY A 118 2.85 -5.20 20.28
CA GLY A 118 3.20 -5.53 18.90
C GLY A 118 2.09 -6.28 18.14
N LEU A 119 2.24 -6.39 16.83
CA LEU A 119 1.27 -7.04 15.97
C LEU A 119 1.71 -8.46 15.58
N THR A 120 0.73 -9.36 15.40
CA THR A 120 0.96 -10.76 15.00
C THR A 120 0.60 -10.93 13.54
N THR A 121 1.48 -10.56 12.62
CA THR A 121 1.17 -10.54 11.18
C THR A 121 2.03 -11.49 10.33
N ASN A 122 3.22 -11.86 10.81
CA ASN A 122 4.18 -12.58 10.00
C ASN A 122 3.97 -14.10 10.06
N TRP A 123 3.52 -14.69 8.95
CA TRP A 123 3.48 -16.13 8.79
C TRP A 123 4.88 -16.68 8.50
N ASN A 124 5.37 -17.59 9.35
CA ASN A 124 6.60 -18.33 9.08
C ASN A 124 6.25 -19.68 8.43
N PRO A 125 6.50 -19.83 7.11
CA PRO A 125 6.12 -21.05 6.39
C PRO A 125 6.92 -22.27 6.84
N ASN A 126 8.15 -22.09 7.34
CA ASN A 126 9.00 -23.19 7.81
C ASN A 126 8.57 -23.71 9.16
N LYS A 127 8.10 -22.82 10.03
CA LYS A 127 7.63 -23.18 11.38
C LYS A 127 6.12 -23.43 11.43
N HIS A 128 5.40 -23.23 10.33
CA HIS A 128 3.93 -23.31 10.23
C HIS A 128 3.19 -22.57 11.36
N ARG A 129 3.71 -21.40 11.76
CA ARG A 129 3.12 -20.55 12.79
C ARG A 129 3.27 -19.09 12.45
N PHE A 130 2.42 -18.26 13.06
CA PHE A 130 2.58 -16.81 13.03
C PHE A 130 3.65 -16.39 14.06
N SER A 131 4.45 -15.42 13.70
CA SER A 131 5.34 -14.72 14.62
C SER A 131 4.67 -13.44 15.11
N ARG A 132 4.89 -13.11 16.37
CA ARG A 132 4.51 -11.85 16.97
C ARG A 132 5.77 -10.98 17.07
N TYR A 133 5.64 -9.71 16.77
CA TYR A 133 6.65 -8.74 17.11
C TYR A 133 6.51 -8.41 18.61
N GLU A 134 7.55 -8.61 19.38
CA GLU A 134 7.58 -8.27 20.80
C GLU A 134 8.23 -6.88 20.94
N GLY A 135 7.42 -5.86 21.20
CA GLY A 135 7.91 -4.50 21.38
C GLY A 135 6.80 -3.46 21.22
N THR A 136 7.16 -2.23 21.51
CA THR A 136 6.31 -1.05 21.31
C THR A 136 6.53 -0.54 19.90
N GLU A 137 5.45 -0.36 19.14
CA GLU A 137 5.50 0.09 17.75
C GLU A 137 4.49 1.21 17.54
N ILE A 138 4.86 2.19 16.72
CA ILE A 138 4.01 3.35 16.42
C ILE A 138 3.30 3.11 15.07
N PHE A 139 1.99 3.33 15.05
CA PHE A 139 1.14 3.18 13.87
C PHE A 139 0.40 4.46 13.54
N ALA A 140 0.04 4.59 12.27
CA ALA A 140 -1.01 5.50 11.85
C ALA A 140 -2.35 4.76 11.84
N LEU A 141 -3.36 5.36 12.48
CA LEU A 141 -4.74 4.88 12.45
C LEU A 141 -5.53 5.80 11.53
N LYS A 142 -5.98 5.28 10.39
CA LYS A 142 -6.81 6.00 9.41
C LYS A 142 -8.27 5.69 9.67
N GLU A 143 -8.98 6.61 10.31
CA GLU A 143 -10.42 6.53 10.56
C GLU A 143 -11.18 6.97 9.31
N LEU A 144 -12.02 6.09 8.76
CA LEU A 144 -12.87 6.43 7.62
C LEU A 144 -14.11 7.20 8.07
N ASN A 145 -14.45 8.27 7.34
CA ASN A 145 -15.63 9.06 7.62
C ASN A 145 -16.91 8.20 7.47
N ASN A 146 -17.90 8.40 8.37
CA ASN A 146 -19.20 7.70 8.37
C ASN A 146 -19.17 6.17 8.54
N SER A 147 -18.13 5.61 9.16
CA SER A 147 -17.88 4.18 9.28
C SER A 147 -18.63 3.44 10.39
N LYS A 148 -19.82 3.90 10.79
CA LYS A 148 -20.62 3.23 11.85
C LYS A 148 -21.14 1.85 11.46
N ASN A 149 -21.47 1.64 10.19
CA ASN A 149 -21.98 0.37 9.65
C ASN A 149 -21.08 -0.10 8.51
N ILE A 150 -20.06 -0.89 8.83
CA ILE A 150 -19.07 -1.38 7.88
C ILE A 150 -19.68 -2.33 6.87
N SER A 151 -19.57 -2.00 5.60
CA SER A 151 -19.95 -2.81 4.45
C SER A 151 -18.71 -3.30 3.67
N SER A 152 -18.94 -4.13 2.67
CA SER A 152 -17.84 -4.58 1.79
C SER A 152 -17.23 -3.43 0.97
N LYS A 153 -17.92 -2.29 0.81
CA LYS A 153 -17.41 -1.09 0.13
C LYS A 153 -16.37 -0.37 0.99
N ASP A 154 -16.57 -0.33 2.29
CA ASP A 154 -15.65 0.32 3.24
C ASP A 154 -14.31 -0.42 3.35
N LEU A 155 -14.25 -1.69 2.93
CA LEU A 155 -13.01 -2.47 2.82
C LEU A 155 -12.27 -2.26 1.48
N HIS A 156 -12.70 -1.30 0.66
CA HIS A 156 -12.17 -1.10 -0.69
C HIS A 156 -10.65 -0.87 -0.69
N GLU A 157 -10.17 0.07 0.10
CA GLU A 157 -8.73 0.39 0.22
C GLU A 157 -7.91 -0.84 0.64
N LEU A 158 -8.42 -1.61 1.60
CA LEU A 158 -7.77 -2.83 2.08
C LEU A 158 -7.72 -3.93 1.03
N LYS A 159 -8.77 -4.07 0.21
CA LYS A 159 -8.80 -5.02 -0.91
C LYS A 159 -7.79 -4.65 -1.99
N ILE A 160 -7.74 -3.36 -2.37
CA ILE A 160 -6.76 -2.83 -3.32
C ILE A 160 -5.33 -3.11 -2.83
N PHE A 161 -5.04 -2.79 -1.57
CA PHE A 161 -3.73 -3.08 -0.98
C PHE A 161 -3.41 -4.58 -1.01
N TYR A 162 -4.39 -5.43 -0.66
CA TYR A 162 -4.21 -6.88 -0.70
C TYR A 162 -3.84 -7.36 -2.12
N ASP A 163 -4.54 -6.89 -3.15
CA ASP A 163 -4.28 -7.25 -4.55
C ASP A 163 -2.89 -6.79 -5.01
N ILE A 164 -2.47 -5.58 -4.62
CA ILE A 164 -1.13 -5.06 -4.88
C ILE A 164 -0.07 -5.92 -4.17
N SER A 165 -0.32 -6.30 -2.92
CA SER A 165 0.60 -7.11 -2.12
C SER A 165 0.87 -8.48 -2.74
N LEU A 166 -0.13 -9.07 -3.40
CA LEU A 166 0.01 -10.34 -4.13
C LEU A 166 0.96 -10.26 -5.34
N LYS A 167 1.22 -9.05 -5.85
CA LYS A 167 2.12 -8.78 -6.98
C LYS A 167 3.53 -8.32 -6.57
N GLY A 168 3.80 -8.29 -5.27
CA GLY A 168 5.09 -7.90 -4.71
C GLY A 168 5.05 -6.64 -3.85
N GLY A 169 4.21 -5.66 -4.15
CA GLY A 169 3.80 -4.52 -3.33
C GLY A 169 4.89 -3.69 -2.62
N ASN A 170 6.18 -3.76 -3.03
CA ASN A 170 7.24 -2.97 -2.44
C ASN A 170 7.01 -1.48 -2.73
N TYR A 171 7.46 -0.60 -1.82
CA TYR A 171 7.25 0.85 -1.91
C TYR A 171 5.78 1.29 -2.00
N VAL A 172 4.86 0.43 -1.52
CA VAL A 172 3.45 0.78 -1.27
C VAL A 172 3.18 0.63 0.22
N ASN A 173 2.45 1.60 0.80
CA ASN A 173 2.17 1.66 2.24
C ASN A 173 1.54 0.34 2.75
N ILE A 174 2.08 -0.17 3.84
CA ILE A 174 1.68 -1.46 4.40
C ILE A 174 0.47 -1.27 5.31
N HIS A 175 -0.64 -1.93 4.95
CA HIS A 175 -1.80 -2.04 5.82
C HIS A 175 -1.64 -3.27 6.72
N GLN A 176 -1.57 -3.05 8.02
CA GLN A 176 -1.33 -4.09 9.03
C GLN A 176 -2.61 -4.75 9.52
N GLY A 177 -3.72 -4.01 9.51
CA GLY A 177 -4.96 -4.54 10.04
C GLY A 177 -6.06 -3.50 10.23
N ILE A 178 -7.00 -3.85 11.09
CA ILE A 178 -8.19 -3.06 11.39
C ILE A 178 -8.35 -2.97 12.90
N THR A 179 -8.78 -1.81 13.40
CA THR A 179 -9.24 -1.63 14.79
C THR A 179 -10.59 -0.95 14.83
N GLN A 180 -11.28 -1.05 15.97
CA GLN A 180 -12.66 -0.53 16.10
C GLN A 180 -12.84 0.21 17.42
N GLN A 181 -12.87 1.53 17.39
CA GLN A 181 -13.74 2.41 18.16
C GLN A 181 -14.75 3.05 17.18
N ASN A 182 -14.26 3.55 16.08
CA ASN A 182 -14.84 3.66 14.76
C ASN A 182 -13.98 2.78 13.84
N PHE A 183 -14.41 2.47 12.61
CA PHE A 183 -13.57 1.66 11.73
C PHE A 183 -12.28 2.41 11.36
N MET A 184 -11.15 1.87 11.77
CA MET A 184 -9.83 2.44 11.48
C MET A 184 -8.94 1.39 10.82
N ILE A 185 -8.26 1.81 9.76
CA ILE A 185 -7.21 1.03 9.11
C ILE A 185 -5.91 1.30 9.86
N ILE A 186 -5.18 0.24 10.21
CA ILE A 186 -3.86 0.31 10.85
C ILE A 186 -2.81 0.27 9.76
N THR A 187 -2.01 1.34 9.66
CA THR A 187 -0.89 1.42 8.71
C THR A 187 0.40 1.77 9.43
N GLU A 188 1.52 1.61 8.75
CA GLU A 188 2.81 2.07 9.22
C GLU A 188 2.80 3.59 9.42
N TYR A 189 3.46 4.07 10.49
CA TYR A 189 3.63 5.50 10.74
C TYR A 189 4.98 5.96 10.21
N TYR A 190 4.97 6.96 9.35
CA TYR A 190 6.18 7.52 8.74
C TYR A 190 6.60 8.80 9.45
N GLU A 191 7.65 8.73 10.26
CA GLU A 191 8.09 9.83 11.13
C GLU A 191 8.55 11.07 10.36
N LEU A 192 9.07 10.91 9.15
CA LEU A 192 9.50 12.02 8.32
C LEU A 192 8.34 12.68 7.55
N GLY A 193 7.12 12.12 7.68
CA GLY A 193 5.89 12.63 7.07
C GLY A 193 5.81 12.37 5.57
N ASP A 194 4.99 13.18 4.88
CA ASP A 194 4.85 13.14 3.45
C ASP A 194 5.95 13.94 2.71
N LEU A 195 6.08 13.65 1.42
CA LEU A 195 7.11 14.23 0.56
C LEU A 195 6.94 15.76 0.41
N THR A 196 5.71 16.29 0.41
CA THR A 196 5.45 17.74 0.36
C THR A 196 6.10 18.44 1.54
N HIS A 197 5.85 17.96 2.76
CA HIS A 197 6.41 18.51 3.98
C HIS A 197 7.92 18.31 4.07
N TYR A 198 8.40 17.15 3.63
CA TYR A 198 9.82 16.83 3.62
C TYR A 198 10.59 17.77 2.68
N ILE A 199 10.12 17.97 1.45
CA ILE A 199 10.72 18.91 0.50
C ILE A 199 10.70 20.33 1.08
N ALA A 200 9.56 20.80 1.60
CA ALA A 200 9.44 22.16 2.14
C ALA A 200 10.46 22.45 3.26
N LYS A 201 10.77 21.46 4.08
CA LYS A 201 11.70 21.60 5.21
C LYS A 201 13.18 21.41 4.83
N ARG A 202 13.47 20.58 3.82
CA ARG A 202 14.82 20.05 3.59
C ARG A 202 15.35 20.24 2.17
N PHE A 203 14.65 20.93 1.29
CA PHE A 203 14.96 21.04 -0.14
C PHE A 203 16.43 21.31 -0.45
N PHE A 204 17.05 22.30 0.25
CA PHE A 204 18.43 22.69 0.02
C PHE A 204 19.45 21.65 0.52
N ASN A 205 19.02 20.69 1.35
CA ASN A 205 19.85 19.63 1.90
C ASN A 205 19.67 18.28 1.16
N ILE A 206 18.80 18.22 0.14
CA ILE A 206 18.58 17.03 -0.66
C ILE A 206 19.45 17.11 -1.90
N SER A 207 20.43 16.23 -2.01
CA SER A 207 21.28 16.11 -3.20
C SER A 207 20.48 15.64 -4.43
N TRP A 208 21.01 15.84 -5.62
CA TRP A 208 20.40 15.28 -6.83
C TRP A 208 20.40 13.75 -6.81
N GLU A 209 21.42 13.13 -6.27
CA GLU A 209 21.47 11.67 -6.06
C GLU A 209 20.32 11.18 -5.20
N ASP A 210 20.06 11.85 -4.06
CA ASP A 210 18.92 11.52 -3.17
C ASP A 210 17.58 11.75 -3.88
N LYS A 211 17.42 12.85 -4.63
CA LYS A 211 16.20 13.13 -5.42
C LYS A 211 15.95 12.04 -6.46
N LEU A 212 16.97 11.58 -7.16
CA LEU A 212 16.86 10.49 -8.14
C LEU A 212 16.55 9.16 -7.45
N LYS A 213 17.15 8.87 -6.28
CA LYS A 213 16.81 7.70 -5.47
C LYS A 213 15.35 7.73 -5.06
N MET A 214 14.86 8.87 -4.53
CA MET A 214 13.45 9.03 -4.17
C MET A 214 12.54 8.78 -5.36
N LEU A 215 12.86 9.31 -6.55
CA LEU A 215 12.07 9.08 -7.76
C LEU A 215 12.06 7.61 -8.21
N ARG A 216 13.15 6.87 -8.02
CA ARG A 216 13.18 5.42 -8.30
C ARG A 216 12.25 4.65 -7.37
N ASP A 217 12.24 4.99 -6.08
CA ASP A 217 11.34 4.38 -5.10
C ASP A 217 9.86 4.66 -5.47
N ILE A 218 9.55 5.92 -5.81
CA ILE A 218 8.21 6.36 -6.25
C ILE A 218 7.81 5.63 -7.55
N ALA A 219 8.72 5.52 -8.52
CA ALA A 219 8.48 4.81 -9.78
C ALA A 219 8.23 3.32 -9.54
N THR A 220 8.94 2.70 -8.59
CA THR A 220 8.72 1.31 -8.19
C THR A 220 7.36 1.14 -7.51
N GLY A 221 6.97 2.09 -6.65
CA GLY A 221 5.66 2.08 -6.00
C GLY A 221 4.51 2.10 -7.01
N ILE A 222 4.52 3.07 -7.94
CA ILE A 222 3.47 3.18 -8.98
C ILE A 222 3.51 2.00 -9.97
N LYS A 223 4.68 1.45 -10.29
CA LYS A 223 4.81 0.25 -11.11
C LYS A 223 4.10 -0.94 -10.47
N ASN A 224 4.25 -1.14 -9.14
CA ASN A 224 3.60 -2.22 -8.42
C ASN A 224 2.08 -2.06 -8.37
N ILE A 225 1.58 -0.83 -8.20
CA ILE A 225 0.16 -0.51 -8.28
C ILE A 225 -0.38 -0.83 -9.69
N HIS A 226 0.29 -0.37 -10.73
CA HIS A 226 -0.09 -0.62 -12.12
C HIS A 226 0.02 -2.10 -12.53
N ALA A 227 0.95 -2.86 -11.95
CA ALA A 227 1.08 -4.31 -12.17
C ALA A 227 -0.10 -5.10 -11.57
N ALA A 228 -0.74 -4.59 -10.53
CA ALA A 228 -1.99 -5.12 -9.98
C ALA A 228 -3.23 -4.70 -10.79
N ASN A 229 -3.07 -4.00 -11.92
CA ASN A 229 -4.15 -3.39 -12.71
C ASN A 229 -5.01 -2.41 -11.91
N VAL A 230 -4.38 -1.65 -11.03
CA VAL A 230 -4.98 -0.58 -10.24
C VAL A 230 -4.49 0.77 -10.77
N ILE A 231 -5.36 1.77 -10.73
CA ILE A 231 -5.08 3.19 -10.98
C ILE A 231 -5.15 3.89 -9.62
N HIS A 232 -4.16 4.72 -9.30
CA HIS A 232 -4.12 5.42 -8.01
C HIS A 232 -5.16 6.54 -7.93
N LYS A 233 -5.30 7.35 -8.98
CA LYS A 233 -6.23 8.48 -9.16
C LYS A 233 -5.87 9.76 -8.39
N ASP A 234 -5.08 9.68 -7.33
CA ASP A 234 -4.67 10.82 -6.50
C ASP A 234 -3.15 10.82 -6.28
N TYR A 235 -2.39 10.83 -7.40
CA TYR A 235 -0.94 10.67 -7.37
C TYR A 235 -0.24 12.01 -7.21
N HIS A 236 0.06 12.38 -5.96
CA HIS A 236 0.74 13.64 -5.60
C HIS A 236 1.66 13.45 -4.40
N SER A 237 2.55 14.42 -4.15
CA SER A 237 3.57 14.37 -3.10
C SER A 237 3.01 14.23 -1.67
N GLY A 238 1.77 14.65 -1.41
CA GLY A 238 1.10 14.45 -0.12
C GLY A 238 0.73 13.00 0.17
N ASN A 239 0.64 12.15 -0.87
CA ASN A 239 0.37 10.71 -0.76
C ASN A 239 1.65 9.85 -0.87
N ILE A 240 2.81 10.49 -0.82
CA ILE A 240 4.13 9.85 -0.81
C ILE A 240 4.76 10.09 0.55
N PHE A 241 5.08 9.03 1.28
CA PHE A 241 5.60 9.07 2.64
C PHE A 241 7.09 8.69 2.67
N ILE A 242 7.80 9.18 3.69
CA ILE A 242 9.23 8.94 3.84
C ILE A 242 9.50 8.21 5.16
N SER A 243 10.11 7.04 5.06
CA SER A 243 10.52 6.25 6.22
C SER A 243 11.74 6.84 6.91
N SER A 244 12.00 6.41 8.15
CA SER A 244 13.17 6.81 8.93
C SER A 244 14.52 6.47 8.26
N ILE A 245 14.53 5.48 7.36
CA ILE A 245 15.71 5.05 6.59
C ILE A 245 15.74 5.67 5.18
N LEU A 246 14.94 6.71 4.94
CA LEU A 246 14.84 7.44 3.68
C LEU A 246 14.37 6.58 2.48
N GLU A 247 13.59 5.52 2.72
CA GLU A 247 12.78 4.89 1.68
C GLU A 247 11.52 5.70 1.44
N VAL A 248 11.10 5.77 0.19
CA VAL A 248 9.94 6.57 -0.23
C VAL A 248 8.79 5.65 -0.60
N ILE A 249 7.67 5.81 0.07
CA ILE A 249 6.55 4.86 0.05
C ILE A 249 5.30 5.55 -0.50
N THR A 250 4.68 4.98 -1.53
CA THR A 250 3.38 5.43 -2.04
C THR A 250 2.25 4.97 -1.12
N GLY A 251 1.38 5.87 -0.73
CA GLY A 251 0.24 5.59 0.16
C GLY A 251 -1.07 6.17 -0.33
N ASP A 252 -2.06 6.10 0.53
CA ASP A 252 -3.45 6.51 0.32
C ASP A 252 -4.13 5.92 -0.94
N LEU A 253 -4.56 4.67 -0.80
CA LEU A 253 -5.29 3.94 -1.84
C LEU A 253 -6.82 4.13 -1.74
N GLY A 254 -7.29 5.10 -0.96
CA GLY A 254 -8.70 5.26 -0.61
C GLY A 254 -9.64 5.48 -1.80
N ILE A 255 -9.16 6.17 -2.85
CA ILE A 255 -9.91 6.39 -4.10
C ILE A 255 -9.33 5.65 -5.31
N SER A 256 -8.30 4.82 -5.09
CA SER A 256 -7.73 3.96 -6.12
C SER A 256 -8.77 2.96 -6.64
N LYS A 257 -8.67 2.54 -7.89
CA LYS A 257 -9.61 1.57 -8.44
C LYS A 257 -9.00 0.60 -9.45
N PRO A 258 -9.60 -0.60 -9.61
CA PRO A 258 -9.23 -1.51 -10.69
C PRO A 258 -9.46 -0.87 -12.07
N LEU A 259 -8.58 -1.18 -13.02
CA LEU A 259 -8.62 -0.62 -14.38
C LEU A 259 -9.97 -0.87 -15.11
N ASN A 260 -10.64 -1.98 -14.77
CA ASN A 260 -11.90 -2.40 -15.42
C ASN A 260 -13.16 -1.87 -14.72
N ASP A 261 -13.04 -1.04 -13.70
CA ASP A 261 -14.17 -0.46 -12.99
C ASP A 261 -14.74 0.75 -13.77
N ASN A 262 -16.02 0.68 -14.11
CA ASN A 262 -16.68 1.67 -14.96
C ASN A 262 -17.61 2.65 -14.21
N GLU A 263 -17.76 2.53 -12.90
CA GLU A 263 -18.85 3.19 -12.18
C GLU A 263 -18.59 4.66 -11.76
N ASP A 264 -17.38 5.21 -11.99
CA ASP A 264 -17.03 6.51 -11.40
C ASP A 264 -16.59 7.53 -12.46
N ASN A 265 -17.38 8.59 -12.62
CA ASN A 265 -17.07 9.76 -13.46
C ASN A 265 -16.68 11.00 -12.61
N GLU A 266 -16.57 10.87 -11.28
CA GLU A 266 -16.22 12.01 -10.43
C GLU A 266 -14.73 12.33 -10.53
N ILE A 267 -14.41 13.62 -10.57
CA ILE A 267 -13.04 14.12 -10.60
C ILE A 267 -12.58 14.28 -9.15
N TYR A 268 -11.53 13.55 -8.79
CA TYR A 268 -10.87 13.61 -7.50
C TYR A 268 -9.43 14.09 -7.63
N GLY A 269 -8.88 14.65 -6.57
CA GLY A 269 -7.49 15.00 -6.45
C GLY A 269 -7.22 16.51 -6.41
N ILE A 270 -5.94 16.87 -6.37
CA ILE A 270 -5.45 18.25 -6.30
C ILE A 270 -5.20 18.76 -7.71
N ILE A 271 -5.83 19.88 -8.11
CA ILE A 271 -5.85 20.41 -9.48
C ILE A 271 -4.51 20.33 -10.22
N PRO A 272 -3.36 20.78 -9.69
CA PRO A 272 -2.08 20.68 -10.38
C PRO A 272 -1.64 19.29 -10.81
N TYR A 273 -2.09 18.24 -10.12
CA TYR A 273 -1.67 16.85 -10.37
C TYR A 273 -2.65 16.06 -11.22
N ILE A 274 -3.83 16.63 -11.47
CA ILE A 274 -4.85 16.03 -12.32
C ILE A 274 -4.49 16.30 -13.78
N SER A 275 -4.43 15.25 -14.59
CA SER A 275 -4.09 15.35 -16.00
C SER A 275 -5.21 16.02 -16.81
N PRO A 276 -4.88 16.77 -17.89
CA PRO A 276 -5.83 17.60 -18.63
C PRO A 276 -7.00 16.79 -19.23
N GLU A 277 -6.77 15.56 -19.65
CA GLU A 277 -7.81 14.68 -20.20
C GLU A 277 -8.93 14.37 -19.20
N ILE A 278 -8.61 14.37 -17.89
CA ILE A 278 -9.61 14.12 -16.84
C ILE A 278 -10.57 15.32 -16.72
N PHE A 279 -10.04 16.54 -16.77
CA PHE A 279 -10.87 17.76 -16.80
C PHE A 279 -11.73 17.85 -18.07
N GLN A 280 -11.32 17.16 -19.15
CA GLN A 280 -12.07 17.05 -20.42
C GLN A 280 -13.10 15.91 -20.39
N GLY A 281 -13.34 15.26 -19.26
CA GLY A 281 -14.34 14.22 -19.07
C GLY A 281 -13.88 12.82 -19.46
N GLN A 282 -12.58 12.61 -19.73
CA GLN A 282 -12.05 11.27 -19.96
C GLN A 282 -11.88 10.52 -18.63
N LYS A 283 -11.84 9.19 -18.70
CA LYS A 283 -11.62 8.33 -17.52
C LYS A 283 -10.17 8.35 -17.09
N TYR A 284 -9.95 8.19 -15.77
CA TYR A 284 -8.61 7.94 -15.23
C TYR A 284 -7.99 6.68 -15.85
N THR A 285 -6.71 6.78 -16.14
CA THR A 285 -5.89 5.70 -16.69
C THR A 285 -4.56 5.62 -15.93
N LYS A 286 -3.76 4.59 -16.19
CA LYS A 286 -2.39 4.52 -15.70
C LYS A 286 -1.56 5.74 -16.14
N ALA A 287 -1.84 6.28 -17.33
CA ALA A 287 -1.16 7.48 -17.83
C ALA A 287 -1.53 8.77 -17.06
N SER A 288 -2.73 8.82 -16.43
CA SER A 288 -3.09 9.94 -15.55
C SER A 288 -2.22 9.99 -14.30
N ASP A 289 -1.90 8.83 -13.71
CA ASP A 289 -0.98 8.75 -12.56
C ASP A 289 0.44 9.19 -12.95
N ILE A 290 0.88 8.85 -14.19
CA ILE A 290 2.20 9.27 -14.70
C ILE A 290 2.28 10.78 -14.86
N TYR A 291 1.17 11.45 -15.20
CA TYR A 291 1.12 12.91 -15.20
C TYR A 291 1.41 13.48 -13.81
N GLY A 292 0.78 12.94 -12.76
CA GLY A 292 1.06 13.28 -11.36
C GLY A 292 2.52 13.05 -10.97
N PHE A 293 3.12 11.95 -11.43
CA PHE A 293 4.55 11.68 -11.25
C PHE A 293 5.43 12.79 -11.88
N GLY A 294 5.09 13.29 -13.06
CA GLY A 294 5.78 14.43 -13.69
C GLY A 294 5.71 15.70 -12.83
N MET A 295 4.59 15.95 -12.16
CA MET A 295 4.46 17.07 -11.23
C MET A 295 5.28 16.87 -9.96
N ILE A 296 5.40 15.66 -9.44
CA ILE A 296 6.31 15.32 -8.32
C ILE A 296 7.78 15.53 -8.73
N MET A 297 8.17 15.17 -9.94
CA MET A 297 9.50 15.50 -10.47
C MET A 297 9.75 17.02 -10.43
N TRP A 298 8.77 17.82 -10.85
CA TRP A 298 8.89 19.27 -10.81
C TRP A 298 9.05 19.80 -9.36
N GLU A 299 8.33 19.24 -8.39
CA GLU A 299 8.50 19.61 -6.98
C GLU A 299 9.91 19.30 -6.46
N LEU A 300 10.44 18.12 -6.76
CA LEU A 300 11.80 17.75 -6.38
C LEU A 300 12.85 18.64 -7.05
N MET A 301 12.58 19.14 -8.27
CA MET A 301 13.46 20.09 -8.97
C MET A 301 13.46 21.48 -8.34
N THR A 302 12.30 21.96 -7.88
CA THR A 302 12.12 23.38 -7.51
C THR A 302 11.97 23.66 -6.03
N GLY A 303 11.60 22.64 -5.23
CA GLY A 303 11.25 22.81 -3.83
C GLY A 303 9.87 23.43 -3.58
N ARG A 304 9.04 23.57 -4.61
CA ARG A 304 7.75 24.27 -4.57
C ARG A 304 6.64 23.39 -5.12
N LYS A 305 5.39 23.64 -4.70
CA LYS A 305 4.22 23.01 -5.31
C LYS A 305 4.01 23.52 -6.74
N PRO A 306 3.57 22.67 -7.67
CA PRO A 306 3.26 23.10 -9.04
C PRO A 306 2.25 24.24 -9.06
N PHE A 307 2.45 25.22 -9.94
CA PHE A 307 1.65 26.43 -10.03
C PHE A 307 1.61 27.28 -8.73
N TRP A 308 2.69 27.20 -7.95
CA TRP A 308 2.87 28.04 -6.77
C TRP A 308 2.64 29.52 -7.09
N GLY A 309 1.86 30.22 -6.26
CA GLY A 309 1.53 31.64 -6.45
C GLY A 309 0.37 31.89 -7.43
N GLN A 310 -0.31 30.85 -7.89
CA GLN A 310 -1.56 30.93 -8.65
C GLN A 310 -2.72 30.35 -7.83
N ASN A 311 -3.94 30.87 -8.06
CA ASN A 311 -5.13 30.25 -7.51
C ASN A 311 -5.37 28.90 -8.21
N HIS A 312 -5.73 27.88 -7.43
CA HIS A 312 -6.11 26.56 -7.96
C HIS A 312 -7.62 26.53 -8.19
N ASP A 313 -8.08 27.20 -9.22
CA ASP A 313 -9.47 27.41 -9.58
C ASP A 313 -9.79 26.97 -11.03
N ALA A 314 -10.99 27.28 -11.49
CA ALA A 314 -11.44 26.95 -12.84
C ALA A 314 -10.57 27.60 -13.94
N GLU A 315 -9.99 28.78 -13.69
CA GLU A 315 -9.10 29.44 -14.64
C GLU A 315 -7.80 28.64 -14.84
N LEU A 316 -7.23 28.12 -13.75
CA LEU A 316 -6.05 27.26 -13.84
C LEU A 316 -6.37 25.95 -14.57
N ILE A 317 -7.54 25.35 -14.32
CA ILE A 317 -8.01 24.13 -15.04
C ILE A 317 -8.03 24.40 -16.55
N ILE A 318 -8.62 25.51 -17.00
CA ILE A 318 -8.69 25.87 -18.42
C ILE A 318 -7.25 26.01 -18.99
N LYS A 319 -6.38 26.70 -18.29
CA LYS A 319 -4.97 26.89 -18.70
C LYS A 319 -4.22 25.56 -18.83
N ILE A 320 -4.41 24.64 -17.88
CA ILE A 320 -3.83 23.29 -17.94
C ILE A 320 -4.35 22.52 -19.18
N CYS A 321 -5.64 22.62 -19.45
CA CYS A 321 -6.28 21.98 -20.61
C CYS A 321 -5.78 22.52 -21.96
N VAL A 322 -5.39 23.80 -22.04
CA VAL A 322 -4.79 24.38 -23.26
C VAL A 322 -3.26 24.30 -23.29
N GLY A 323 -2.65 23.57 -22.34
CA GLY A 323 -1.24 23.21 -22.39
C GLY A 323 -0.32 23.93 -21.42
N LEU A 324 -0.84 24.75 -20.48
CA LEU A 324 0.00 25.37 -19.45
C LEU A 324 0.68 24.27 -18.61
N ARG A 325 1.96 24.45 -18.37
CA ARG A 325 2.77 23.64 -17.45
C ARG A 325 3.59 24.54 -16.53
N PRO A 326 4.03 24.05 -15.37
CA PRO A 326 4.92 24.84 -14.51
C PRO A 326 6.24 25.19 -15.20
N PRO A 327 6.84 26.34 -14.88
CA PRO A 327 8.08 26.79 -15.53
C PRO A 327 9.25 25.85 -15.22
N ILE A 328 10.12 25.64 -16.22
CA ILE A 328 11.28 24.76 -16.09
C ILE A 328 12.44 25.54 -15.46
N VAL A 329 13.12 24.92 -14.51
CA VAL A 329 14.36 25.38 -13.88
C VAL A 329 15.53 24.56 -14.44
N THR A 330 16.65 25.18 -14.75
CA THR A 330 17.71 24.60 -15.58
C THR A 330 18.89 23.97 -14.83
N ASN A 331 18.79 23.78 -13.52
CA ASN A 331 19.87 23.18 -12.69
C ASN A 331 19.73 21.65 -12.47
N ALA A 332 18.86 21.01 -13.25
CA ALA A 332 18.65 19.56 -13.16
C ALA A 332 19.71 18.78 -13.98
N PRO A 333 19.99 17.52 -13.62
CA PRO A 333 20.84 16.64 -14.41
C PRO A 333 20.36 16.47 -15.85
N GLU A 334 21.27 16.09 -16.74
CA GLU A 334 20.94 15.83 -18.15
C GLU A 334 19.90 14.69 -18.25
N GLY A 335 18.89 14.87 -19.10
CA GLY A 335 17.78 13.92 -19.28
C GLY A 335 16.64 14.08 -18.28
N TYR A 336 16.82 14.79 -17.17
CA TYR A 336 15.77 14.95 -16.14
C TYR A 336 14.56 15.71 -16.66
N VAL A 337 14.82 16.87 -17.28
CA VAL A 337 13.77 17.75 -17.80
C VAL A 337 13.01 17.08 -18.93
N GLU A 338 13.71 16.37 -19.81
CA GLU A 338 13.09 15.63 -20.93
C GLU A 338 12.16 14.52 -20.42
N LEU A 339 12.58 13.78 -19.37
CA LEU A 339 11.73 12.76 -18.76
C LEU A 339 10.51 13.39 -18.09
N MET A 340 10.69 14.46 -17.32
CA MET A 340 9.61 15.19 -16.68
C MET A 340 8.59 15.70 -17.71
N GLN A 341 9.05 16.26 -18.83
CA GLN A 341 8.18 16.73 -19.91
C GLN A 341 7.43 15.60 -20.60
N LYS A 342 8.05 14.43 -20.76
CA LYS A 342 7.36 13.23 -21.24
C LYS A 342 6.27 12.79 -20.28
N CYS A 343 6.51 12.81 -18.96
CA CYS A 343 5.51 12.39 -17.96
C CYS A 343 4.25 13.27 -18.00
N TRP A 344 4.37 14.58 -18.19
CA TRP A 344 3.22 15.49 -18.24
C TRP A 344 2.79 15.88 -19.65
N HIS A 345 3.14 15.05 -20.65
CA HIS A 345 2.75 15.30 -22.05
C HIS A 345 1.23 15.39 -22.16
N TYR A 346 0.75 16.27 -23.06
CA TYR A 346 -0.69 16.48 -23.28
C TYR A 346 -1.39 15.20 -23.73
N ASP A 347 -0.81 14.50 -24.71
CA ASP A 347 -1.29 13.20 -25.17
C ASP A 347 -0.88 12.10 -24.18
N PRO A 348 -1.85 11.41 -23.51
CA PRO A 348 -1.55 10.34 -22.56
C PRO A 348 -0.74 9.18 -23.15
N ASN A 349 -0.90 8.90 -24.46
CA ASN A 349 -0.21 7.82 -25.14
C ASN A 349 1.30 8.08 -25.35
N LYS A 350 1.73 9.33 -25.20
CA LYS A 350 3.14 9.74 -25.29
C LYS A 350 3.84 9.76 -23.93
N ARG A 351 3.11 9.53 -22.84
CA ARG A 351 3.68 9.41 -21.50
C ARG A 351 4.32 8.03 -21.34
N PRO A 352 5.47 7.92 -20.67
CA PRO A 352 6.07 6.63 -20.39
C PRO A 352 5.14 5.78 -19.49
N THR A 353 5.25 4.48 -19.59
CA THR A 353 4.64 3.57 -18.61
C THR A 353 5.45 3.59 -17.31
N ALA A 354 4.85 3.16 -16.20
CA ALA A 354 5.57 3.06 -14.92
C ALA A 354 6.79 2.12 -14.99
N HIS A 355 6.75 1.09 -15.84
CA HIS A 355 7.89 0.21 -16.08
C HIS A 355 9.03 0.91 -16.84
N GLU A 356 8.69 1.78 -17.79
CA GLU A 356 9.69 2.56 -18.53
C GLU A 356 10.32 3.65 -17.67
N LEU A 357 9.59 4.21 -16.70
CA LEU A 357 10.10 5.23 -15.77
C LEU A 357 11.34 4.78 -15.02
N GLU A 358 11.33 3.57 -14.45
CA GLU A 358 12.51 3.04 -13.73
C GLU A 358 13.74 3.06 -14.62
N ARG A 359 13.62 2.47 -15.82
CA ARG A 359 14.74 2.41 -16.78
C ARG A 359 15.22 3.80 -17.20
N LEU A 360 14.29 4.74 -17.44
CA LEU A 360 14.63 6.11 -17.86
C LEU A 360 15.30 6.89 -16.74
N LEU A 361 14.90 6.70 -15.47
CA LEU A 361 15.54 7.31 -14.31
C LEU A 361 16.96 6.78 -14.08
N ASP A 362 17.23 5.51 -14.39
CA ASP A 362 18.58 4.93 -14.30
C ASP A 362 19.56 5.47 -15.36
N MET A 363 19.03 6.07 -16.43
CA MET A 363 19.83 6.74 -17.46
C MET A 363 20.18 8.19 -17.14
N ILE A 364 19.59 8.78 -16.10
CA ILE A 364 19.89 10.13 -15.63
C ILE A 364 21.08 10.07 -14.67
N ASN A 365 22.16 10.76 -15.01
CA ASN A 365 23.45 10.79 -14.29
C ASN A 365 23.61 12.08 -13.48
#